data_69c8ad678aeebc59b0bbb85acd442379
#
_entry.id   69c8ad678aeebc59b0bbb85acd442379
#
_cell.length_a   1.000
_cell.length_b   1.000
_cell.length_c   1.000
_cell.angle_alpha   90.00
_cell.angle_beta   90.00
_cell.angle_gamma   90.00
#
_symmetry.space_group_name_H-M   'P 1'
#
loop_
_entity.id
_entity.type
_entity.pdbx_description
1 polymer ?
#
loop_
_entity_poly.entity_id
_entity_poly.type
_entity_poly.pdbx_seq_one_letter_code
_entity_poly.pdbx_strand_id
1 'polypeptide(L)'
;MTADAHEAAVARLREAYAAWPPGTPVRLAKHTTNLFRFRDQAPKSPDVAKDRKAQLARTAAAGLDVSAFDHVIGVDPAARTAWVGGMTTYEDLCDATLRHGLMPLVVPQLKTITLGGAVTGLGIESTSLRSGMPHESVIEMEILTGDGRVVRATADNEYADLFFGFPNSYGTLGYTLSLRIELEPVQRFVHLRHFRFADPQACMDAIGQIAAEGSFRGHRADFLDGTAFSTDELYLTVGAFSDVAPWRGDYTRQQIYYQSIRRENEDFLTIYDYLWRWDTDWFWCSRALGVQNPTIRRLWPRRYRRSDVYRKLVGYYRRNGLGEALNARRQLPAREAVMQDVEIPVSRGAEFLRFFQQAVGMTPVWMCPLRLRGERTWPLYPLGPHEVYVNFGFWGTVALPPGRADGYYNRLVEDEVAKLDGHKSLYSTSFYAEDEFYRRYNGTAYFKLKHAYDGEGRLLGLYEKCVRGR
;
A
#
# COMPACT_ATOMS: atom_id res chain seq x y z
N MET A 1 18.27 4.01 -17.62
CA MET A 1 19.50 3.15 -17.60
C MET A 1 19.37 2.18 -18.76
N THR A 2 20.49 1.82 -19.43
CA THR A 2 20.48 0.76 -20.46
C THR A 2 20.41 -0.63 -19.80
N ALA A 3 20.04 -1.67 -20.58
CA ALA A 3 20.08 -3.05 -20.09
C ALA A 3 21.46 -3.46 -19.58
N ASP A 4 22.54 -3.10 -20.30
CA ASP A 4 23.91 -3.40 -19.90
C ASP A 4 24.29 -2.75 -18.56
N ALA A 5 23.82 -1.53 -18.31
CA ALA A 5 24.05 -0.85 -17.03
C ALA A 5 23.27 -1.50 -15.87
N HIS A 6 22.08 -2.07 -16.16
CA HIS A 6 21.34 -2.86 -15.20
C HIS A 6 22.08 -4.16 -14.83
N GLU A 7 22.55 -4.91 -15.84
CA GLU A 7 23.32 -6.13 -15.61
C GLU A 7 24.60 -5.87 -14.79
N ALA A 8 25.31 -4.79 -15.10
CA ALA A 8 26.47 -4.37 -14.30
C ALA A 8 26.11 -4.01 -12.84
N ALA A 9 24.91 -3.42 -12.62
CA ALA A 9 24.42 -3.15 -11.26
C ALA A 9 24.07 -4.44 -10.51
N VAL A 10 23.46 -5.40 -11.19
CA VAL A 10 23.17 -6.74 -10.65
C VAL A 10 24.44 -7.45 -10.22
N ALA A 11 25.49 -7.43 -11.08
CA ALA A 11 26.78 -8.06 -10.75
C ALA A 11 27.40 -7.44 -9.48
N ARG A 12 27.47 -6.10 -9.40
CA ARG A 12 27.97 -5.42 -8.18
C ARG A 12 27.17 -5.74 -6.93
N LEU A 13 25.85 -5.82 -7.04
CA LEU A 13 24.99 -6.15 -5.90
C LEU A 13 25.22 -7.59 -5.42
N ARG A 14 25.41 -8.55 -6.34
CA ARG A 14 25.76 -9.94 -6.00
C ARG A 14 27.10 -10.04 -5.28
N GLU A 15 28.11 -9.30 -5.72
CA GLU A 15 29.41 -9.22 -5.05
C GLU A 15 29.28 -8.66 -3.62
N ALA A 16 28.53 -7.55 -3.46
CA ALA A 16 28.25 -6.97 -2.16
C ALA A 16 27.46 -7.92 -1.24
N TYR A 17 26.52 -8.69 -1.80
CA TYR A 17 25.76 -9.69 -1.07
C TYR A 17 26.65 -10.87 -0.62
N ALA A 18 27.52 -11.36 -1.49
CA ALA A 18 28.46 -12.44 -1.18
C ALA A 18 29.47 -12.02 -0.08
N ALA A 19 29.88 -10.75 -0.07
CA ALA A 19 30.74 -10.18 0.96
C ALA A 19 30.02 -9.86 2.28
N TRP A 20 28.68 -10.01 2.35
CA TRP A 20 27.92 -9.69 3.56
C TRP A 20 28.26 -10.66 4.70
N PRO A 21 28.50 -10.14 5.94
CA PRO A 21 28.97 -10.98 7.05
C PRO A 21 27.98 -12.13 7.36
N PRO A 22 28.49 -13.36 7.53
CA PRO A 22 27.67 -14.49 7.96
C PRO A 22 26.94 -14.22 9.28
N GLY A 23 25.73 -14.74 9.44
CA GLY A 23 24.92 -14.58 10.66
C GLY A 23 24.35 -13.17 10.87
N THR A 24 24.61 -12.21 9.97
CA THR A 24 24.03 -10.87 10.02
C THR A 24 22.87 -10.79 9.03
N PRO A 25 21.63 -10.50 9.49
CA PRO A 25 20.50 -10.37 8.57
C PRO A 25 20.71 -9.28 7.54
N VAL A 26 20.50 -9.63 6.27
CA VAL A 26 20.62 -8.69 5.16
C VAL A 26 19.44 -7.72 5.14
N ARG A 27 19.71 -6.46 4.92
CA ARG A 27 18.73 -5.38 4.77
C ARG A 27 19.07 -4.50 3.60
N LEU A 28 18.09 -3.81 3.04
CA LEU A 28 18.31 -2.83 1.98
C LEU A 28 18.55 -1.43 2.55
N ALA A 29 19.50 -0.71 2.00
CA ALA A 29 19.68 0.74 2.21
C ALA A 29 18.66 1.49 1.37
N LYS A 30 17.43 1.64 1.90
CA LYS A 30 16.30 2.31 1.21
C LYS A 30 16.21 3.78 1.57
N HIS A 31 15.96 4.62 0.58
CA HIS A 31 15.65 6.05 0.78
C HIS A 31 14.19 6.29 1.16
N THR A 32 13.28 5.40 0.77
CA THR A 32 11.84 5.51 1.02
C THR A 32 11.28 4.27 1.69
N THR A 33 10.26 4.45 2.51
CA THR A 33 9.41 3.37 3.04
C THR A 33 8.00 3.90 3.24
N ASN A 34 6.99 3.12 2.89
CA ASN A 34 5.58 3.43 3.13
C ASN A 34 4.97 2.49 4.20
N LEU A 35 5.81 1.82 4.99
CA LEU A 35 5.38 0.94 6.07
C LEU A 35 4.99 1.73 7.32
N PHE A 36 3.92 1.29 7.99
CA PHE A 36 3.40 1.83 9.24
C PHE A 36 3.59 0.84 10.40
N ARG A 37 4.80 0.31 10.56
CA ARG A 37 5.16 -0.62 11.64
C ARG A 37 5.90 0.15 12.73
N PHE A 38 5.20 0.48 13.81
CA PHE A 38 5.68 1.45 14.81
C PHE A 38 6.07 0.86 16.16
N ARG A 39 5.87 -0.45 16.38
CA ARG A 39 5.98 -1.09 17.69
C ARG A 39 7.30 -0.87 18.43
N ASP A 40 8.43 -0.79 17.74
CA ASP A 40 9.75 -0.66 18.37
C ASP A 40 10.35 0.75 18.26
N GLN A 41 9.57 1.75 17.89
CA GLN A 41 10.08 3.10 17.65
C GLN A 41 9.89 4.10 18.79
N ALA A 42 9.21 3.73 19.88
CA ALA A 42 9.11 4.59 21.06
C ALA A 42 10.43 4.56 21.84
N PRO A 43 11.12 5.69 22.06
CA PRO A 43 12.29 5.74 22.90
C PRO A 43 11.90 5.46 24.35
N LYS A 44 12.46 4.42 24.95
CA LYS A 44 12.20 4.09 26.37
C LYS A 44 12.87 5.06 27.34
N SER A 45 13.85 5.86 26.89
CA SER A 45 14.48 6.97 27.61
C SER A 45 15.24 7.90 26.62
N PRO A 46 15.59 9.14 27.00
CA PRO A 46 16.38 10.06 26.17
C PRO A 46 17.77 9.52 25.80
N ASP A 47 18.39 8.73 26.65
CA ASP A 47 19.73 8.15 26.41
C ASP A 47 19.65 6.98 25.42
N VAL A 48 18.61 6.13 25.52
CA VAL A 48 18.33 5.07 24.55
C VAL A 48 17.99 5.66 23.18
N ALA A 49 17.39 6.86 23.14
CA ALA A 49 17.09 7.54 21.86
C ALA A 49 18.35 8.00 21.12
N LYS A 50 19.39 8.43 21.83
CA LYS A 50 20.69 8.83 21.23
C LYS A 50 21.46 7.63 20.68
N ASP A 51 21.54 6.57 21.45
CA ASP A 51 22.20 5.32 21.04
C ASP A 51 21.48 4.68 19.86
N ARG A 52 20.14 4.70 19.85
CA ARG A 52 19.34 4.18 18.78
C ARG A 52 19.47 4.99 17.49
N LYS A 53 19.59 6.34 17.58
CA LYS A 53 19.85 7.18 16.39
C LYS A 53 21.20 6.86 15.76
N ALA A 54 22.23 6.64 16.58
CA ALA A 54 23.55 6.21 16.12
C ALA A 54 23.50 4.78 15.55
N GLN A 55 22.74 3.88 16.17
CA GLN A 55 22.54 2.51 15.69
C GLN A 55 21.74 2.46 14.40
N LEU A 56 20.66 3.26 14.27
CA LEU A 56 19.88 3.37 13.02
C LEU A 56 20.71 4.00 11.88
N ALA A 57 21.53 4.99 12.18
CA ALA A 57 22.46 5.57 11.20
C ALA A 57 23.52 4.54 10.75
N ARG A 58 24.05 3.74 11.68
CA ARG A 58 24.98 2.63 11.36
C ARG A 58 24.29 1.51 10.59
N THR A 59 23.04 1.18 10.93
CA THR A 59 22.27 0.13 10.24
C THR A 59 21.82 0.58 8.85
N ALA A 60 21.49 1.86 8.67
CA ALA A 60 21.20 2.42 7.35
C ALA A 60 22.46 2.48 6.47
N ALA A 61 23.63 2.78 7.06
CA ALA A 61 24.92 2.73 6.38
C ALA A 61 25.41 1.29 6.08
N ALA A 62 24.81 0.28 6.74
CA ALA A 62 25.17 -1.14 6.60
C ALA A 62 24.19 -1.94 5.74
N GLY A 63 23.21 -1.33 5.06
CA GLY A 63 22.30 -2.01 4.14
C GLY A 63 22.92 -2.20 2.74
N LEU A 64 22.43 -3.19 1.99
CA LEU A 64 22.76 -3.34 0.57
C LEU A 64 22.27 -2.11 -0.20
N ASP A 65 23.18 -1.51 -0.97
CA ASP A 65 22.84 -0.38 -1.84
C ASP A 65 22.03 -0.87 -3.05
N VAL A 66 20.79 -0.41 -3.14
CA VAL A 66 19.86 -0.71 -4.23
C VAL A 66 19.46 0.53 -5.03
N SER A 67 20.20 1.63 -4.88
CA SER A 67 19.92 2.91 -5.55
C SER A 67 19.98 2.78 -7.08
N ALA A 68 20.76 1.83 -7.60
CA ALA A 68 20.85 1.57 -9.04
C ALA A 68 19.58 0.93 -9.65
N PHE A 69 18.58 0.54 -8.85
CA PHE A 69 17.37 -0.14 -9.32
C PHE A 69 16.10 0.75 -9.25
N ASP A 70 16.26 2.07 -9.29
CA ASP A 70 15.20 3.07 -9.08
C ASP A 70 14.67 3.73 -10.37
N HIS A 71 14.79 3.06 -11.53
CA HIS A 71 14.45 3.66 -12.83
C HIS A 71 13.70 2.70 -13.74
N VAL A 72 12.98 3.25 -14.70
CA VAL A 72 12.37 2.50 -15.80
C VAL A 72 13.48 2.17 -16.83
N ILE A 73 13.68 0.87 -17.09
CA ILE A 73 14.71 0.37 -18.01
C ILE A 73 14.23 0.52 -19.45
N GLY A 74 12.94 0.22 -19.69
CA GLY A 74 12.32 0.38 -21.01
C GLY A 74 10.80 0.28 -20.97
N VAL A 75 10.15 0.93 -21.93
CA VAL A 75 8.71 0.80 -22.21
C VAL A 75 8.56 0.30 -23.63
N ASP A 76 7.79 -0.76 -23.81
CA ASP A 76 7.38 -1.26 -25.13
C ASP A 76 5.89 -0.94 -25.34
N PRO A 77 5.59 0.13 -26.09
CA PRO A 77 4.21 0.52 -26.34
C PRO A 77 3.43 -0.48 -27.21
N ALA A 78 4.11 -1.20 -28.09
CA ALA A 78 3.47 -2.17 -28.99
C ALA A 78 3.04 -3.42 -28.21
N ALA A 79 3.91 -3.93 -27.35
CA ALA A 79 3.61 -5.05 -26.45
C ALA A 79 2.81 -4.62 -25.21
N ARG A 80 2.66 -3.32 -24.94
CA ARG A 80 2.06 -2.75 -23.73
C ARG A 80 2.70 -3.32 -22.47
N THR A 81 4.02 -3.27 -22.41
CA THR A 81 4.81 -3.73 -21.27
C THR A 81 5.86 -2.71 -20.87
N ALA A 82 6.30 -2.78 -19.61
CA ALA A 82 7.46 -2.04 -19.15
C ALA A 82 8.44 -2.97 -18.41
N TRP A 83 9.73 -2.72 -18.59
CA TRP A 83 10.79 -3.31 -17.78
C TRP A 83 11.29 -2.26 -16.79
N VAL A 84 11.19 -2.56 -15.50
CA VAL A 84 11.24 -1.57 -14.44
C VAL A 84 12.09 -2.07 -13.28
N GLY A 85 12.99 -1.25 -12.77
CA GLY A 85 13.76 -1.54 -11.55
C GLY A 85 12.86 -1.64 -10.32
N GLY A 86 13.18 -2.55 -9.41
CA GLY A 86 12.34 -2.85 -8.23
C GLY A 86 12.19 -1.69 -7.25
N MET A 87 13.09 -0.70 -7.30
CA MET A 87 13.06 0.50 -6.46
C MET A 87 12.43 1.72 -7.16
N THR A 88 12.02 1.59 -8.41
CA THR A 88 11.33 2.66 -9.15
C THR A 88 10.03 3.01 -8.46
N THR A 89 9.82 4.30 -8.20
CA THR A 89 8.57 4.79 -7.62
C THR A 89 7.43 4.75 -8.64
N TYR A 90 6.19 4.64 -8.17
CA TYR A 90 5.04 4.74 -9.09
C TYR A 90 4.93 6.12 -9.75
N GLU A 91 5.42 7.21 -9.10
CA GLU A 91 5.51 8.52 -9.75
C GLU A 91 6.40 8.45 -11.00
N ASP A 92 7.64 7.95 -10.86
CA ASP A 92 8.59 7.84 -11.98
C ASP A 92 8.10 6.85 -13.06
N LEU A 93 7.47 5.76 -12.63
CA LEU A 93 6.89 4.77 -13.54
C LEU A 93 5.73 5.37 -14.37
N CYS A 94 4.80 6.07 -13.72
CA CYS A 94 3.70 6.74 -14.40
C CYS A 94 4.19 7.88 -15.31
N ASP A 95 5.18 8.67 -14.87
CA ASP A 95 5.79 9.71 -15.68
C ASP A 95 6.43 9.15 -16.97
N ALA A 96 7.02 7.96 -16.89
CA ALA A 96 7.59 7.28 -18.04
C ALA A 96 6.52 6.71 -18.98
N THR A 97 5.52 6.01 -18.44
CA THR A 97 4.54 5.28 -19.24
C THR A 97 3.45 6.18 -19.86
N LEU A 98 3.01 7.22 -19.14
CA LEU A 98 2.00 8.17 -19.63
C LEU A 98 2.46 8.93 -20.89
N ARG A 99 3.76 9.12 -21.10
CA ARG A 99 4.33 9.69 -22.36
C ARG A 99 4.00 8.85 -23.60
N HIS A 100 3.72 7.56 -23.39
CA HIS A 100 3.32 6.60 -24.42
C HIS A 100 1.81 6.36 -24.44
N GLY A 101 1.02 7.13 -23.69
CA GLY A 101 -0.42 6.91 -23.55
C GLY A 101 -0.79 5.62 -22.81
N LEU A 102 0.10 5.14 -21.94
CA LEU A 102 -0.04 3.90 -21.18
C LEU A 102 0.10 4.17 -19.68
N MET A 103 -0.48 3.29 -18.83
CA MET A 103 -0.26 3.27 -17.39
C MET A 103 -0.12 1.82 -16.88
N PRO A 104 0.49 1.58 -15.70
CA PRO A 104 0.41 0.29 -15.01
C PRO A 104 -1.06 -0.06 -14.71
N LEU A 105 -1.41 -1.35 -14.73
CA LEU A 105 -2.79 -1.80 -14.49
C LEU A 105 -3.32 -1.40 -13.10
N VAL A 106 -2.44 -1.33 -12.10
CA VAL A 106 -2.76 -0.89 -10.74
C VAL A 106 -1.71 0.10 -10.28
N VAL A 107 -2.12 1.32 -9.94
CA VAL A 107 -1.24 2.41 -9.48
C VAL A 107 -1.60 2.78 -8.05
N PRO A 108 -0.91 2.25 -7.01
CA PRO A 108 -1.15 2.66 -5.62
C PRO A 108 -1.01 4.18 -5.44
N GLN A 109 -1.91 4.76 -4.66
CA GLN A 109 -2.16 6.20 -4.59
C GLN A 109 -1.01 7.06 -4.07
N LEU A 110 0.00 6.49 -3.45
CA LEU A 110 1.11 7.24 -2.87
C LEU A 110 2.31 7.21 -3.79
N LYS A 111 2.73 8.38 -4.25
CA LYS A 111 3.77 8.59 -5.26
C LYS A 111 5.08 7.85 -5.01
N THR A 112 5.48 7.72 -3.74
CA THR A 112 6.76 7.11 -3.35
C THR A 112 6.69 5.61 -3.05
N ILE A 113 5.57 4.96 -3.27
CA ILE A 113 5.51 3.50 -3.28
C ILE A 113 6.34 3.00 -4.45
N THR A 114 7.23 2.03 -4.21
CA THR A 114 8.04 1.43 -5.27
C THR A 114 7.34 0.21 -5.86
N LEU A 115 7.58 -0.07 -7.15
CA LEU A 115 6.97 -1.21 -7.82
C LEU A 115 7.28 -2.53 -7.10
N GLY A 116 8.56 -2.80 -6.81
CA GLY A 116 8.95 -3.99 -6.05
C GLY A 116 8.34 -4.03 -4.63
N GLY A 117 8.15 -2.86 -4.00
CA GLY A 117 7.47 -2.74 -2.72
C GLY A 117 5.99 -3.10 -2.79
N ALA A 118 5.29 -2.66 -3.83
CA ALA A 118 3.87 -2.98 -4.05
C ALA A 118 3.66 -4.46 -4.42
N VAL A 119 4.58 -5.05 -5.19
CA VAL A 119 4.51 -6.48 -5.55
C VAL A 119 4.77 -7.36 -4.33
N THR A 120 5.79 -7.05 -3.51
CA THR A 120 6.13 -7.87 -2.34
C THR A 120 5.29 -7.57 -1.11
N GLY A 121 4.64 -6.42 -1.04
CA GLY A 121 3.89 -5.94 0.12
C GLY A 121 2.40 -5.73 -0.13
N LEU A 122 1.94 -6.13 -1.32
CA LEU A 122 0.62 -5.87 -1.87
C LEU A 122 0.34 -4.38 -2.09
N GLY A 123 -0.64 -4.11 -2.92
CA GLY A 123 -1.16 -2.77 -3.21
C GLY A 123 -2.57 -2.91 -3.76
N ILE A 124 -3.41 -1.92 -3.51
CA ILE A 124 -4.80 -1.92 -3.93
C ILE A 124 -5.12 -0.53 -4.45
N GLU A 125 -5.90 -0.45 -5.53
CA GLU A 125 -6.37 0.80 -6.12
C GLU A 125 -7.73 0.60 -6.81
N SER A 126 -8.31 1.69 -7.24
CA SER A 126 -9.63 1.74 -7.88
C SER A 126 -9.77 0.90 -9.16
N THR A 127 -8.68 0.44 -9.74
CA THR A 127 -8.66 -0.56 -10.83
C THR A 127 -8.66 -2.01 -10.34
N SER A 128 -8.49 -2.25 -9.03
CA SER A 128 -8.29 -3.60 -8.49
C SER A 128 -9.50 -4.52 -8.65
N LEU A 129 -10.71 -3.98 -8.81
CA LEU A 129 -11.89 -4.79 -9.11
C LEU A 129 -11.78 -5.50 -10.47
N ARG A 130 -11.15 -4.87 -11.48
CA ARG A 130 -11.01 -5.43 -12.83
C ARG A 130 -9.59 -5.95 -13.14
N SER A 131 -8.59 -5.43 -12.47
CA SER A 131 -7.18 -5.68 -12.80
C SER A 131 -6.43 -6.45 -11.71
N GLY A 132 -7.08 -6.78 -10.60
CA GLY A 132 -6.43 -7.45 -9.46
C GLY A 132 -5.49 -6.52 -8.70
N MET A 133 -4.42 -7.08 -8.18
CA MET A 133 -3.40 -6.37 -7.42
C MET A 133 -2.11 -6.18 -8.27
N PRO A 134 -1.16 -5.30 -7.90
CA PRO A 134 0.04 -5.03 -8.70
C PRO A 134 0.82 -6.26 -9.15
N HIS A 135 0.94 -7.28 -8.29
CA HIS A 135 1.65 -8.51 -8.62
C HIS A 135 0.98 -9.35 -9.71
N GLU A 136 -0.34 -9.18 -9.91
CA GLU A 136 -1.09 -9.88 -10.95
C GLU A 136 -0.84 -9.33 -12.37
N SER A 137 -0.22 -8.15 -12.47
CA SER A 137 0.25 -7.56 -13.73
C SER A 137 1.70 -7.93 -14.08
N VAL A 138 2.38 -8.68 -13.20
CA VAL A 138 3.79 -9.03 -13.41
C VAL A 138 3.91 -10.23 -14.34
N ILE A 139 4.76 -10.09 -15.36
CA ILE A 139 5.08 -11.13 -16.33
C ILE A 139 6.33 -11.89 -15.89
N GLU A 140 7.33 -11.18 -15.38
CA GLU A 140 8.63 -11.70 -14.97
C GLU A 140 9.17 -10.89 -13.78
N MET A 141 9.81 -11.56 -12.84
CA MET A 141 10.55 -10.94 -11.71
C MET A 141 12.00 -11.42 -11.71
N GLU A 142 12.94 -10.49 -11.70
CA GLU A 142 14.34 -10.76 -11.39
C GLU A 142 14.56 -10.57 -9.88
N ILE A 143 14.92 -11.64 -9.19
CA ILE A 143 14.95 -11.69 -7.72
C ILE A 143 16.34 -12.09 -7.23
N LEU A 144 16.94 -11.28 -6.36
CA LEU A 144 18.06 -11.69 -5.52
C LEU A 144 17.49 -12.48 -4.33
N THR A 145 17.71 -13.78 -4.29
CA THR A 145 17.22 -14.69 -3.26
C THR A 145 18.10 -14.65 -2.00
N GLY A 146 17.61 -15.19 -0.89
CA GLY A 146 18.36 -15.22 0.36
C GLY A 146 19.63 -16.06 0.32
N ASP A 147 19.74 -17.04 -0.57
CA ASP A 147 20.97 -17.81 -0.82
C ASP A 147 21.96 -17.11 -1.77
N GLY A 148 21.66 -15.88 -2.23
CA GLY A 148 22.54 -15.05 -3.05
C GLY A 148 22.47 -15.31 -4.55
N ARG A 149 21.59 -16.19 -5.01
CA ARG A 149 21.31 -16.36 -6.45
C ARG A 149 20.48 -15.18 -6.97
N VAL A 150 20.68 -14.82 -8.22
CA VAL A 150 19.75 -13.97 -8.97
C VAL A 150 19.00 -14.87 -9.95
N VAL A 151 17.69 -14.93 -9.79
CA VAL A 151 16.82 -15.78 -10.59
C VAL A 151 15.78 -14.95 -11.31
N ARG A 152 15.38 -15.39 -12.50
CA ARG A 152 14.25 -14.82 -13.25
C ARG A 152 13.05 -15.75 -13.09
N ALA A 153 12.08 -15.32 -12.30
CA ALA A 153 10.88 -16.09 -11.99
C ALA A 153 9.72 -15.65 -12.90
N THR A 154 9.08 -16.62 -13.52
CA THR A 154 7.86 -16.47 -14.34
C THR A 154 6.80 -17.48 -13.90
N ALA A 155 5.59 -17.36 -14.40
CA ALA A 155 4.48 -18.23 -14.06
C ALA A 155 4.68 -19.70 -14.53
N ASP A 156 5.59 -19.96 -15.46
CA ASP A 156 5.70 -21.22 -16.20
C ASP A 156 7.12 -21.81 -16.24
N ASN A 157 8.09 -21.20 -15.53
CA ASN A 157 9.45 -21.75 -15.47
C ASN A 157 9.73 -22.48 -14.15
N GLU A 158 10.96 -22.93 -13.96
CA GLU A 158 11.43 -23.68 -12.77
C GLU A 158 11.30 -22.91 -11.45
N TYR A 159 11.13 -21.56 -11.49
CA TYR A 159 10.92 -20.67 -10.35
C TYR A 159 9.46 -20.24 -10.19
N ALA A 160 8.51 -20.95 -10.80
CA ALA A 160 7.08 -20.64 -10.72
C ALA A 160 6.55 -20.65 -9.27
N ASP A 161 7.09 -21.50 -8.41
CA ASP A 161 6.75 -21.55 -6.99
C ASP A 161 7.17 -20.25 -6.28
N LEU A 162 8.36 -19.71 -6.57
CA LEU A 162 8.80 -18.42 -6.08
C LEU A 162 7.98 -17.28 -6.67
N PHE A 163 7.67 -17.32 -7.98
CA PHE A 163 6.85 -16.32 -8.64
C PHE A 163 5.50 -16.14 -7.96
N PHE A 164 4.79 -17.23 -7.69
CA PHE A 164 3.49 -17.18 -7.01
C PHE A 164 3.58 -16.97 -5.50
N GLY A 165 4.65 -17.40 -4.86
CA GLY A 165 4.87 -17.24 -3.42
C GLY A 165 5.55 -15.92 -3.02
N PHE A 166 6.01 -15.11 -3.99
CA PHE A 166 6.74 -13.88 -3.70
C PHE A 166 5.87 -12.72 -3.22
N PRO A 167 4.65 -12.50 -3.75
CA PRO A 167 3.73 -11.50 -3.20
C PRO A 167 3.42 -11.75 -1.73
N ASN A 168 3.26 -10.67 -0.96
CA ASN A 168 3.09 -10.66 0.50
C ASN A 168 4.28 -11.20 1.31
N SER A 169 5.44 -11.45 0.68
CA SER A 169 6.65 -11.91 1.39
C SER A 169 7.43 -10.79 2.09
N TYR A 170 7.15 -9.53 1.77
CA TYR A 170 7.83 -8.36 2.34
C TYR A 170 9.37 -8.43 2.28
N GLY A 171 9.91 -9.08 1.24
CA GLY A 171 11.34 -9.23 1.06
C GLY A 171 12.01 -10.20 2.05
N THR A 172 11.26 -11.20 2.53
CA THR A 172 11.79 -12.27 3.39
C THR A 172 12.21 -13.52 2.60
N LEU A 173 11.87 -13.56 1.32
CA LEU A 173 12.29 -14.60 0.37
C LEU A 173 13.35 -14.11 -0.63
N GLY A 174 13.53 -12.79 -0.71
CA GLY A 174 14.45 -12.15 -1.65
C GLY A 174 14.10 -10.70 -1.90
N TYR A 175 14.85 -10.06 -2.79
CA TYR A 175 14.65 -8.67 -3.20
C TYR A 175 14.49 -8.57 -4.71
N THR A 176 13.43 -7.93 -5.17
CA THR A 176 13.19 -7.66 -6.59
C THR A 176 14.21 -6.65 -7.10
N LEU A 177 14.97 -7.03 -8.13
CA LEU A 177 15.91 -6.15 -8.83
C LEU A 177 15.23 -5.48 -10.02
N SER A 178 14.49 -6.24 -10.80
CA SER A 178 13.65 -5.71 -11.87
C SER A 178 12.38 -6.54 -12.06
N LEU A 179 11.38 -5.93 -12.72
CA LEU A 179 10.12 -6.55 -13.05
C LEU A 179 9.72 -6.18 -14.48
N ARG A 180 9.14 -7.13 -15.18
CA ARG A 180 8.39 -6.89 -16.39
C ARG A 180 6.92 -6.90 -16.08
N ILE A 181 6.21 -5.80 -16.39
CA ILE A 181 4.80 -5.62 -16.06
C ILE A 181 3.98 -5.30 -17.29
N GLU A 182 2.69 -5.65 -17.24
CA GLU A 182 1.68 -5.23 -18.21
C GLU A 182 1.30 -3.77 -18.00
N LEU A 183 0.95 -3.10 -19.09
CA LEU A 183 0.43 -1.74 -19.14
C LEU A 183 -0.92 -1.72 -19.86
N GLU A 184 -1.74 -0.71 -19.58
CA GLU A 184 -2.99 -0.46 -20.29
C GLU A 184 -3.04 0.93 -20.94
N PRO A 185 -3.78 1.10 -22.07
CA PRO A 185 -4.01 2.40 -22.67
C PRO A 185 -4.84 3.29 -21.76
N VAL A 186 -4.52 4.59 -21.79
CA VAL A 186 -5.28 5.60 -21.06
C VAL A 186 -5.94 6.60 -22.01
N GLN A 187 -7.05 7.18 -21.57
CA GLN A 187 -7.58 8.41 -22.13
C GLN A 187 -7.09 9.62 -21.36
N ARG A 188 -7.29 10.80 -21.94
CA ARG A 188 -6.74 12.04 -21.40
C ARG A 188 -7.30 12.41 -20.02
N PHE A 189 -8.58 12.06 -19.77
CA PHE A 189 -9.31 12.38 -18.57
C PHE A 189 -9.96 11.15 -17.96
N VAL A 190 -10.34 11.29 -16.68
CA VAL A 190 -11.26 10.40 -15.97
C VAL A 190 -12.48 11.21 -15.56
N HIS A 191 -13.66 10.74 -15.96
CA HIS A 191 -14.95 11.26 -15.52
C HIS A 191 -15.40 10.49 -14.28
N LEU A 192 -15.55 11.15 -13.16
CA LEU A 192 -15.98 10.59 -11.89
C LEU A 192 -17.45 10.90 -11.63
N ARG A 193 -18.19 9.93 -11.10
CA ARG A 193 -19.53 10.12 -10.53
C ARG A 193 -19.58 9.58 -9.11
N HIS A 194 -20.09 10.40 -8.19
CA HIS A 194 -20.20 10.09 -6.78
C HIS A 194 -21.64 9.69 -6.46
N PHE A 195 -21.84 8.45 -6.03
CA PHE A 195 -23.16 7.91 -5.67
C PHE A 195 -23.27 7.76 -4.17
N ARG A 196 -24.20 8.49 -3.56
CA ARG A 196 -24.44 8.47 -2.12
C ARG A 196 -25.34 7.30 -1.72
N PHE A 197 -25.00 6.65 -0.60
CA PHE A 197 -25.76 5.61 0.07
C PHE A 197 -25.98 5.99 1.54
N ALA A 198 -27.17 5.68 2.06
CA ALA A 198 -27.54 5.90 3.46
C ALA A 198 -27.56 4.60 4.27
N ASP A 199 -27.19 3.48 3.65
CA ASP A 199 -27.09 2.16 4.29
C ASP A 199 -25.88 1.40 3.75
N PRO A 200 -25.06 0.79 4.63
CA PRO A 200 -23.91 -0.01 4.23
C PRO A 200 -24.28 -1.21 3.34
N GLN A 201 -25.41 -1.88 3.60
CA GLN A 201 -25.80 -3.03 2.80
C GLN A 201 -26.10 -2.62 1.35
N ALA A 202 -26.87 -1.56 1.16
CA ALA A 202 -27.17 -1.04 -0.18
C ALA A 202 -25.88 -0.61 -0.94
N CYS A 203 -24.86 -0.12 -0.21
CA CYS A 203 -23.57 0.19 -0.78
C CYS A 203 -22.81 -1.08 -1.23
N MET A 204 -22.82 -2.13 -0.42
CA MET A 204 -22.19 -3.43 -0.76
C MET A 204 -22.91 -4.12 -1.92
N ASP A 205 -24.24 -4.07 -1.94
CA ASP A 205 -25.05 -4.60 -3.06
C ASP A 205 -24.72 -3.90 -4.38
N ALA A 206 -24.53 -2.57 -4.34
CA ALA A 206 -24.09 -1.80 -5.51
C ALA A 206 -22.69 -2.19 -5.97
N ILE A 207 -21.75 -2.46 -5.06
CA ILE A 207 -20.41 -2.99 -5.41
C ILE A 207 -20.53 -4.35 -6.10
N GLY A 208 -21.37 -5.24 -5.57
CA GLY A 208 -21.65 -6.55 -6.19
C GLY A 208 -22.23 -6.42 -7.59
N GLN A 209 -23.18 -5.49 -7.79
CA GLN A 209 -23.74 -5.18 -9.10
C GLN A 209 -22.67 -4.67 -10.07
N ILE A 210 -21.84 -3.70 -9.64
CA ILE A 210 -20.75 -3.16 -10.48
C ILE A 210 -19.75 -4.27 -10.85
N ALA A 211 -19.44 -5.16 -9.92
CA ALA A 211 -18.52 -6.27 -10.17
C ALA A 211 -19.06 -7.25 -11.23
N ALA A 212 -20.37 -7.41 -11.31
CA ALA A 212 -21.04 -8.26 -12.29
C ALA A 212 -21.21 -7.57 -13.65
N GLU A 213 -21.60 -6.29 -13.66
CA GLU A 213 -22.03 -5.57 -14.87
C GLU A 213 -20.92 -4.68 -15.48
N GLY A 214 -19.85 -4.35 -14.74
CA GLY A 214 -18.83 -3.40 -15.16
C GLY A 214 -19.33 -1.95 -15.31
N SER A 215 -20.51 -1.66 -14.77
CA SER A 215 -21.15 -0.33 -14.84
C SER A 215 -22.14 -0.12 -13.70
N PHE A 216 -22.48 1.14 -13.44
CA PHE A 216 -23.51 1.50 -12.46
C PHE A 216 -24.34 2.68 -12.96
N ARG A 217 -25.67 2.49 -13.01
CA ARG A 217 -26.63 3.51 -13.46
C ARG A 217 -26.25 4.16 -14.80
N GLY A 218 -25.78 3.32 -15.74
CA GLY A 218 -25.38 3.75 -17.08
C GLY A 218 -23.99 4.38 -17.18
N HIS A 219 -23.21 4.37 -16.08
CA HIS A 219 -21.83 4.86 -16.04
C HIS A 219 -20.86 3.68 -15.98
N ARG A 220 -19.92 3.61 -16.94
CA ARG A 220 -18.90 2.54 -17.00
C ARG A 220 -17.94 2.65 -15.82
N ALA A 221 -17.55 1.53 -15.25
CA ALA A 221 -16.65 1.45 -14.10
C ALA A 221 -15.25 0.98 -14.50
N ASP A 222 -14.46 1.88 -15.10
CA ASP A 222 -13.02 1.62 -15.30
C ASP A 222 -12.26 1.71 -13.98
N PHE A 223 -12.78 2.53 -13.05
CA PHE A 223 -12.25 2.78 -11.72
C PHE A 223 -13.38 2.74 -10.71
N LEU A 224 -13.16 2.14 -9.56
CA LEU A 224 -14.13 2.07 -8.47
C LEU A 224 -13.44 2.18 -7.12
N ASP A 225 -13.72 3.22 -6.38
CA ASP A 225 -13.43 3.31 -4.95
C ASP A 225 -14.61 3.98 -4.21
N GLY A 226 -14.50 4.11 -2.91
CA GLY A 226 -15.53 4.75 -2.11
C GLY A 226 -14.99 5.32 -0.81
N THR A 227 -15.83 6.05 -0.11
CA THR A 227 -15.52 6.65 1.18
C THR A 227 -16.74 6.58 2.09
N ALA A 228 -16.59 5.97 3.26
CA ALA A 228 -17.60 6.00 4.31
C ALA A 228 -17.27 7.10 5.33
N PHE A 229 -18.11 8.10 5.44
CA PHE A 229 -18.02 9.17 6.44
C PHE A 229 -18.76 8.80 7.73
N SER A 230 -19.77 7.95 7.63
CA SER A 230 -20.51 7.32 8.71
C SER A 230 -21.23 6.07 8.16
N THR A 231 -22.04 5.39 8.97
CA THR A 231 -22.89 4.27 8.51
C THR A 231 -24.14 4.71 7.72
N ASP A 232 -24.46 5.99 7.71
CA ASP A 232 -25.57 6.59 6.97
C ASP A 232 -25.10 7.59 5.88
N GLU A 233 -23.79 7.72 5.72
CA GLU A 233 -23.18 8.59 4.71
C GLU A 233 -21.97 7.90 4.04
N LEU A 234 -22.25 7.14 3.00
CA LEU A 234 -21.27 6.42 2.19
C LEU A 234 -21.34 6.93 0.74
N TYR A 235 -20.23 6.92 0.07
CA TYR A 235 -20.14 7.26 -1.34
C TYR A 235 -19.35 6.19 -2.09
N LEU A 236 -19.86 5.77 -3.26
CA LEU A 236 -19.09 5.09 -4.28
C LEU A 236 -18.75 6.08 -5.37
N THR A 237 -17.47 6.13 -5.72
CA THR A 237 -16.93 6.90 -6.84
C THR A 237 -16.66 5.97 -8.00
N VAL A 238 -17.48 6.07 -9.03
CA VAL A 238 -17.34 5.31 -10.27
C VAL A 238 -16.66 6.21 -11.29
N GLY A 239 -15.49 5.80 -11.77
CA GLY A 239 -14.70 6.52 -12.76
C GLY A 239 -14.70 5.84 -14.11
N ALA A 240 -14.83 6.60 -15.17
CA ALA A 240 -14.69 6.13 -16.55
C ALA A 240 -13.64 6.94 -17.30
N PHE A 241 -12.85 6.29 -18.14
CA PHE A 241 -12.00 7.01 -19.09
C PHE A 241 -12.81 7.93 -20.00
N SER A 242 -12.28 9.13 -20.27
CA SER A 242 -12.93 10.13 -21.10
C SER A 242 -11.91 10.94 -21.91
N ASP A 243 -12.24 11.21 -23.19
CA ASP A 243 -11.43 12.09 -24.03
C ASP A 243 -11.82 13.57 -23.88
N VAL A 244 -12.94 13.84 -23.23
CA VAL A 244 -13.48 15.19 -23.01
C VAL A 244 -13.66 15.49 -21.52
N ALA A 245 -13.43 16.75 -21.14
CA ALA A 245 -13.69 17.27 -19.81
C ALA A 245 -14.26 18.68 -19.92
N PRO A 246 -15.57 18.90 -19.63
CA PRO A 246 -16.19 20.22 -19.63
C PRO A 246 -15.54 21.19 -18.65
N TRP A 247 -15.05 20.67 -17.52
CA TRP A 247 -14.23 21.39 -16.53
C TRP A 247 -13.18 20.44 -15.95
N ARG A 248 -12.32 20.92 -15.05
CA ARG A 248 -11.30 20.10 -14.39
C ARG A 248 -11.20 20.45 -12.91
N GLY A 249 -11.30 19.46 -12.06
CA GLY A 249 -10.92 19.55 -10.65
C GLY A 249 -9.41 19.77 -10.48
N ASP A 250 -9.01 20.53 -9.48
CA ASP A 250 -7.59 20.75 -9.11
C ASP A 250 -7.43 20.68 -7.59
N TYR A 251 -7.07 19.51 -7.09
CA TYR A 251 -6.90 19.22 -5.68
C TYR A 251 -5.51 19.62 -5.16
N THR A 252 -4.63 20.06 -6.03
CA THR A 252 -3.35 20.66 -5.63
C THR A 252 -3.50 22.09 -5.09
N ARG A 253 -4.67 22.72 -5.26
CA ARG A 253 -4.99 24.09 -4.79
C ARG A 253 -5.72 24.07 -3.45
N GLN A 254 -6.87 24.76 -3.36
CA GLN A 254 -7.63 24.92 -2.13
C GLN A 254 -8.59 23.77 -1.86
N GLN A 255 -9.08 23.14 -2.91
CA GLN A 255 -9.98 21.99 -2.80
C GLN A 255 -9.23 20.77 -2.27
N ILE A 256 -9.96 19.88 -1.60
CA ILE A 256 -9.46 18.64 -1.00
C ILE A 256 -10.33 17.52 -1.53
N TYR A 257 -9.72 16.51 -2.17
CA TYR A 257 -10.42 15.49 -2.91
C TYR A 257 -11.51 14.77 -2.08
N TYR A 258 -11.15 14.18 -0.93
CA TYR A 258 -12.15 13.42 -0.16
C TYR A 258 -13.32 14.30 0.34
N GLN A 259 -13.12 15.62 0.51
CA GLN A 259 -14.18 16.53 0.90
C GLN A 259 -15.09 16.91 -0.28
N SER A 260 -14.55 16.90 -1.52
CA SER A 260 -15.35 17.21 -2.70
C SER A 260 -16.38 16.11 -2.99
N ILE A 261 -16.06 14.86 -2.69
CA ILE A 261 -16.99 13.71 -2.86
C ILE A 261 -18.36 13.96 -2.22
N ARG A 262 -18.42 14.72 -1.11
CA ARG A 262 -19.67 15.07 -0.42
C ARG A 262 -20.42 16.26 -1.02
N ARG A 263 -19.77 17.04 -1.89
CA ARG A 263 -20.27 18.32 -2.40
C ARG A 263 -20.65 18.25 -3.87
N GLU A 264 -19.88 17.44 -4.61
CA GLU A 264 -20.00 17.34 -6.06
C GLU A 264 -20.60 15.99 -6.42
N ASN A 265 -21.50 15.95 -7.39
CA ASN A 265 -22.05 14.68 -7.89
C ASN A 265 -21.15 14.06 -8.96
N GLU A 266 -20.34 14.88 -9.63
CA GLU A 266 -19.40 14.44 -10.66
C GLU A 266 -18.16 15.34 -10.69
N ASP A 267 -17.07 14.83 -11.25
CA ASP A 267 -15.82 15.56 -11.44
C ASP A 267 -15.08 15.04 -12.67
N PHE A 268 -14.18 15.88 -13.21
CA PHE A 268 -13.29 15.52 -14.32
C PHE A 268 -11.85 15.82 -13.92
N LEU A 269 -11.00 14.82 -13.98
CA LEU A 269 -9.58 14.97 -13.70
C LEU A 269 -8.75 14.56 -14.91
N THR A 270 -7.59 15.18 -15.11
CA THR A 270 -6.60 14.55 -16.01
C THR A 270 -6.24 13.18 -15.46
N ILE A 271 -5.81 12.24 -16.32
CA ILE A 271 -5.37 10.93 -15.84
C ILE A 271 -4.27 11.07 -14.77
N TYR A 272 -3.34 12.00 -14.94
CA TYR A 272 -2.28 12.26 -13.96
C TYR A 272 -2.83 12.76 -12.61
N ASP A 273 -3.73 13.73 -12.62
CA ASP A 273 -4.34 14.26 -11.39
C ASP A 273 -5.22 13.20 -10.71
N TYR A 274 -5.87 12.34 -11.49
CA TYR A 274 -6.65 11.23 -10.98
C TYR A 274 -5.78 10.21 -10.22
N LEU A 275 -4.66 9.80 -10.82
CA LEU A 275 -3.74 8.84 -10.19
C LEU A 275 -3.24 9.34 -8.83
N TRP A 276 -3.05 10.66 -8.68
CA TRP A 276 -2.47 11.25 -7.46
C TRP A 276 -3.47 12.02 -6.59
N ARG A 277 -4.78 11.85 -6.82
CA ARG A 277 -5.83 12.57 -6.09
C ARG A 277 -5.78 12.38 -4.58
N TRP A 278 -5.38 11.20 -4.13
CA TRP A 278 -5.24 10.86 -2.71
C TRP A 278 -3.89 11.27 -2.12
N ASP A 279 -2.82 11.30 -2.91
CA ASP A 279 -1.47 11.66 -2.44
C ASP A 279 -1.38 13.09 -1.92
N THR A 280 -2.07 14.03 -2.57
CA THR A 280 -2.04 15.47 -2.29
C THR A 280 -2.37 15.81 -0.84
N ASP A 281 -3.25 15.06 -0.21
CA ASP A 281 -3.64 15.20 1.20
C ASP A 281 -3.35 13.95 2.03
N TRP A 282 -2.61 12.99 1.44
CA TRP A 282 -2.32 11.72 2.06
C TRP A 282 -3.62 11.09 2.61
N PHE A 283 -4.58 10.91 1.72
CA PHE A 283 -5.98 10.68 2.03
C PHE A 283 -6.56 11.87 2.83
N TRP A 284 -6.66 11.78 4.13
CA TRP A 284 -7.08 12.84 5.06
C TRP A 284 -6.02 13.17 6.13
N CYS A 285 -4.87 12.52 6.09
CA CYS A 285 -3.85 12.62 7.16
C CYS A 285 -3.20 14.01 7.24
N SER A 286 -3.23 14.83 6.16
CA SER A 286 -2.80 16.24 6.18
C SER A 286 -3.54 17.08 7.23
N ARG A 287 -4.74 16.64 7.68
CA ARG A 287 -5.52 17.25 8.76
C ARG A 287 -4.73 17.31 10.07
N ALA A 288 -3.94 16.29 10.39
CA ALA A 288 -3.15 16.24 11.62
C ALA A 288 -2.07 17.35 11.69
N LEU A 289 -1.66 17.89 10.54
CA LEU A 289 -0.70 18.99 10.41
C LEU A 289 -1.37 20.36 10.23
N GLY A 290 -2.69 20.44 10.31
CA GLY A 290 -3.47 21.66 10.07
C GLY A 290 -3.53 22.12 8.61
N VAL A 291 -2.96 21.38 7.67
CA VAL A 291 -2.87 21.80 6.23
C VAL A 291 -4.24 21.89 5.57
N GLN A 292 -5.28 21.32 6.16
CA GLN A 292 -6.65 21.45 5.66
C GLN A 292 -7.34 22.74 6.09
N ASN A 293 -6.75 23.53 7.00
CA ASN A 293 -7.22 24.88 7.28
C ASN A 293 -6.97 25.77 6.05
N PRO A 294 -7.97 26.51 5.53
CA PRO A 294 -7.85 27.28 4.28
C PRO A 294 -6.69 28.30 4.29
N THR A 295 -6.44 28.96 5.42
CA THR A 295 -5.35 29.92 5.56
C THR A 295 -3.98 29.23 5.52
N ILE A 296 -3.81 28.15 6.28
CA ILE A 296 -2.57 27.38 6.28
C ILE A 296 -2.33 26.78 4.90
N ARG A 297 -3.38 26.19 4.27
CA ARG A 297 -3.29 25.60 2.94
C ARG A 297 -2.89 26.61 1.90
N ARG A 298 -3.38 27.87 1.99
CA ARG A 298 -3.01 28.95 1.07
C ARG A 298 -1.52 29.27 1.15
N LEU A 299 -0.93 29.23 2.35
CA LEU A 299 0.48 29.51 2.58
C LEU A 299 1.39 28.31 2.35
N TRP A 300 0.82 27.08 2.38
CA TRP A 300 1.59 25.86 2.18
C TRP A 300 1.95 25.68 0.70
N PRO A 301 3.24 25.59 0.32
CA PRO A 301 3.63 25.47 -1.07
C PRO A 301 3.08 24.20 -1.72
N ARG A 302 2.54 24.31 -2.96
CA ARG A 302 1.91 23.18 -3.66
C ARG A 302 2.82 21.98 -3.82
N ARG A 303 4.10 22.18 -4.14
CA ARG A 303 5.11 21.12 -4.30
C ARG A 303 5.31 20.26 -3.05
N TYR A 304 4.89 20.73 -1.88
CA TYR A 304 4.97 20.02 -0.60
C TYR A 304 3.63 19.43 -0.16
N ARG A 305 2.59 19.50 -0.99
CA ARG A 305 1.32 18.81 -0.77
C ARG A 305 1.43 17.39 -1.31
N ARG A 306 2.13 16.55 -0.58
CA ARG A 306 2.50 15.18 -0.95
C ARG A 306 2.61 14.31 0.31
N SER A 307 2.22 13.08 0.18
CA SER A 307 2.23 12.10 1.26
C SER A 307 3.61 11.91 1.91
N ASP A 308 4.69 11.89 1.13
CA ASP A 308 6.06 11.70 1.63
C ASP A 308 6.53 12.88 2.50
N VAL A 309 6.11 14.11 2.18
CA VAL A 309 6.39 15.31 2.99
C VAL A 309 5.65 15.23 4.32
N TYR A 310 4.35 14.95 4.28
CA TYR A 310 3.55 14.82 5.50
C TYR A 310 4.05 13.71 6.39
N ARG A 311 4.42 12.57 5.82
CA ARG A 311 4.99 11.44 6.55
C ARG A 311 6.31 11.77 7.23
N LYS A 312 7.21 12.50 6.55
CA LYS A 312 8.48 12.96 7.15
C LYS A 312 8.23 13.87 8.36
N LEU A 313 7.25 14.78 8.25
CA LEU A 313 6.86 15.67 9.35
C LEU A 313 6.25 14.90 10.52
N VAL A 314 5.27 14.02 10.27
CA VAL A 314 4.68 13.17 11.31
C VAL A 314 5.73 12.29 11.96
N GLY A 315 6.65 11.72 11.18
CA GLY A 315 7.78 10.95 11.69
C GLY A 315 8.73 11.79 12.57
N TYR A 316 8.96 13.04 12.23
CA TYR A 316 9.75 13.97 13.06
C TYR A 316 9.06 14.27 14.39
N TYR A 317 7.76 14.61 14.37
CA TYR A 317 6.97 14.86 15.60
C TYR A 317 6.97 13.66 16.54
N ARG A 318 6.80 12.44 16.01
CA ARG A 318 6.81 11.21 16.81
C ARG A 318 8.19 10.92 17.39
N ARG A 319 9.26 11.01 16.59
CA ARG A 319 10.63 10.73 17.08
C ARG A 319 11.08 11.64 18.20
N ASN A 320 10.57 12.86 18.23
CA ASN A 320 10.92 13.84 19.27
C ASN A 320 9.93 13.86 20.45
N GLY A 321 8.95 12.96 20.48
CA GLY A 321 7.96 12.87 21.57
C GLY A 321 7.08 14.12 21.73
N LEU A 322 7.07 15.03 20.74
CA LEU A 322 6.38 16.32 20.83
C LEU A 322 4.87 16.17 21.01
N GLY A 323 4.28 15.17 20.35
CA GLY A 323 2.85 14.87 20.49
C GLY A 323 2.51 14.36 21.89
N GLU A 324 3.32 13.47 22.45
CA GLU A 324 3.14 12.91 23.79
C GLU A 324 3.32 13.98 24.86
N ALA A 325 4.35 14.82 24.74
CA ALA A 325 4.57 15.93 25.66
C ALA A 325 3.42 16.94 25.64
N LEU A 326 2.86 17.25 24.46
CA LEU A 326 1.72 18.15 24.34
C LEU A 326 0.44 17.54 24.92
N ASN A 327 0.20 16.25 24.67
CA ASN A 327 -0.94 15.52 25.21
C ASN A 327 -0.85 15.41 26.74
N ALA A 328 0.32 15.12 27.29
CA ALA A 328 0.56 15.07 28.74
C ALA A 328 0.28 16.42 29.41
N ARG A 329 0.75 17.53 28.79
CA ARG A 329 0.46 18.89 29.30
C ARG A 329 -1.04 19.21 29.28
N ARG A 330 -1.79 18.67 28.33
CA ARG A 330 -3.25 18.88 28.18
C ARG A 330 -4.07 17.84 28.92
N GLN A 331 -3.45 16.91 29.62
CA GLN A 331 -4.10 15.78 30.31
C GLN A 331 -5.05 14.98 29.37
N LEU A 332 -4.66 14.87 28.10
CA LEU A 332 -5.43 14.09 27.11
C LEU A 332 -5.15 12.60 27.30
N PRO A 333 -6.15 11.74 27.07
CA PRO A 333 -5.97 10.30 27.16
C PRO A 333 -4.91 9.80 26.16
N ALA A 334 -4.25 8.70 26.51
CA ALA A 334 -3.36 7.99 25.60
C ALA A 334 -4.11 7.63 24.32
N ARG A 335 -3.43 7.64 23.19
CA ARG A 335 -4.02 7.36 21.87
C ARG A 335 -3.28 6.24 21.20
N GLU A 336 -4.03 5.32 20.61
CA GLU A 336 -3.51 4.25 19.78
C GLU A 336 -3.54 4.66 18.29
N ALA A 337 -2.45 4.36 17.57
CA ALA A 337 -2.42 4.49 16.11
C ALA A 337 -3.14 3.29 15.50
N VAL A 338 -4.25 3.55 14.80
CA VAL A 338 -5.04 2.55 14.08
C VAL A 338 -4.91 2.84 12.60
N MET A 339 -4.03 2.09 11.92
CA MET A 339 -3.67 2.29 10.53
C MET A 339 -3.60 0.92 9.86
N GLN A 340 -4.64 0.56 9.13
CA GLN A 340 -4.74 -0.77 8.49
C GLN A 340 -5.48 -0.67 7.16
N ASP A 341 -5.22 -1.63 6.31
CA ASP A 341 -6.05 -2.05 5.20
C ASP A 341 -6.47 -3.49 5.48
N VAL A 342 -7.77 -3.75 5.37
CA VAL A 342 -8.37 -5.06 5.61
C VAL A 342 -9.35 -5.38 4.48
N GLU A 343 -9.22 -6.55 3.91
CA GLU A 343 -10.02 -7.05 2.80
C GLU A 343 -11.10 -7.98 3.34
N ILE A 344 -12.36 -7.56 3.23
CA ILE A 344 -13.53 -8.29 3.70
C ILE A 344 -14.36 -8.74 2.49
N PRO A 345 -14.87 -9.97 2.44
CA PRO A 345 -15.83 -10.38 1.41
C PRO A 345 -16.98 -9.39 1.32
N VAL A 346 -17.37 -8.98 0.11
CA VAL A 346 -18.41 -7.95 -0.09
C VAL A 346 -19.71 -8.30 0.61
N SER A 347 -20.04 -9.58 0.70
CA SER A 347 -21.22 -10.10 1.43
C SER A 347 -21.20 -9.79 2.93
N ARG A 348 -20.03 -9.55 3.50
CA ARG A 348 -19.81 -9.25 4.94
C ARG A 348 -19.36 -7.80 5.17
N GLY A 349 -19.14 -6.99 4.11
CA GLY A 349 -18.63 -5.64 4.20
C GLY A 349 -19.49 -4.68 5.01
N ALA A 350 -20.83 -4.81 4.93
CA ALA A 350 -21.75 -4.01 5.71
C ALA A 350 -21.66 -4.32 7.22
N GLU A 351 -21.45 -5.58 7.59
CA GLU A 351 -21.25 -6.00 8.98
C GLU A 351 -19.97 -5.41 9.54
N PHE A 352 -18.87 -5.48 8.76
CA PHE A 352 -17.58 -4.87 9.15
C PHE A 352 -17.72 -3.35 9.37
N LEU A 353 -18.37 -2.62 8.48
CA LEU A 353 -18.53 -1.16 8.63
C LEU A 353 -19.33 -0.79 9.89
N ARG A 354 -20.41 -1.52 10.18
CA ARG A 354 -21.18 -1.29 11.42
C ARG A 354 -20.35 -1.57 12.66
N PHE A 355 -19.64 -2.69 12.68
CA PHE A 355 -18.70 -3.02 13.75
C PHE A 355 -17.64 -1.93 13.93
N PHE A 356 -16.96 -1.53 12.84
CA PHE A 356 -15.87 -0.57 12.90
C PHE A 356 -16.34 0.79 13.42
N GLN A 357 -17.50 1.27 12.96
CA GLN A 357 -18.07 2.52 13.45
C GLN A 357 -18.42 2.46 14.93
N GLN A 358 -18.99 1.35 15.40
CA GLN A 358 -19.40 1.18 16.80
C GLN A 358 -18.21 0.97 17.74
N ALA A 359 -17.25 0.13 17.33
CA ALA A 359 -16.16 -0.31 18.19
C ALA A 359 -14.95 0.63 18.17
N VAL A 360 -14.63 1.21 17.01
CA VAL A 360 -13.45 2.07 16.79
C VAL A 360 -13.85 3.53 16.62
N GLY A 361 -14.95 3.82 15.93
CA GLY A 361 -15.53 5.15 15.75
C GLY A 361 -14.67 6.13 14.95
N MET A 362 -13.75 5.63 14.12
CA MET A 362 -12.86 6.46 13.31
C MET A 362 -13.44 6.65 11.89
N THR A 363 -13.41 7.87 11.41
CA THR A 363 -13.86 8.25 10.06
C THR A 363 -12.94 9.31 9.45
N PRO A 364 -12.88 9.41 8.11
CA PRO A 364 -13.51 8.53 7.11
C PRO A 364 -12.83 7.15 7.02
N VAL A 365 -13.49 6.21 6.33
CA VAL A 365 -12.94 4.91 5.92
C VAL A 365 -12.93 4.86 4.40
N TRP A 366 -11.80 4.52 3.82
CA TRP A 366 -11.69 4.28 2.38
C TRP A 366 -12.21 2.88 2.06
N MET A 367 -12.96 2.74 0.99
CA MET A 367 -13.49 1.48 0.48
C MET A 367 -12.95 1.26 -0.93
N CYS A 368 -12.27 0.17 -1.17
CA CYS A 368 -11.75 -0.15 -2.50
C CYS A 368 -12.06 -1.60 -2.85
N PRO A 369 -13.03 -1.83 -3.74
CA PRO A 369 -13.36 -3.18 -4.18
C PRO A 369 -12.23 -3.80 -4.98
N LEU A 370 -12.00 -5.10 -4.77
CA LEU A 370 -11.00 -5.89 -5.47
C LEU A 370 -11.46 -7.34 -5.66
N ARG A 371 -10.91 -8.00 -6.66
CA ARG A 371 -10.98 -9.45 -6.84
C ARG A 371 -9.73 -9.92 -7.56
N LEU A 372 -9.41 -11.21 -7.45
CA LEU A 372 -8.32 -11.79 -8.23
C LEU A 372 -8.62 -11.67 -9.73
N ARG A 373 -7.59 -11.36 -10.52
CA ARG A 373 -7.69 -11.21 -11.98
C ARG A 373 -7.95 -12.53 -12.70
N GLY A 374 -7.55 -13.65 -12.09
CA GLY A 374 -7.69 -14.98 -12.66
C GLY A 374 -8.11 -16.03 -11.63
N GLU A 375 -8.05 -17.29 -12.04
CA GLU A 375 -8.44 -18.46 -11.23
C GLU A 375 -7.40 -18.82 -10.16
N ARG A 376 -6.19 -18.30 -10.28
CA ARG A 376 -5.07 -18.73 -9.45
C ARG A 376 -4.99 -17.91 -8.17
N THR A 377 -4.89 -18.62 -7.04
CA THR A 377 -4.64 -18.02 -5.74
C THR A 377 -3.16 -17.77 -5.49
N TRP A 378 -2.85 -16.79 -4.65
CA TRP A 378 -1.51 -16.42 -4.25
C TRP A 378 -1.22 -16.95 -2.85
N PRO A 379 -0.28 -17.89 -2.67
CA PRO A 379 -0.18 -18.69 -1.45
C PRO A 379 -0.04 -17.88 -0.16
N LEU A 380 0.70 -16.77 -0.15
CA LEU A 380 0.91 -15.98 1.05
C LEU A 380 -0.17 -14.90 1.28
N TYR A 381 -1.13 -14.77 0.35
CA TYR A 381 -2.31 -13.93 0.51
C TYR A 381 -3.51 -14.59 -0.16
N PRO A 382 -4.09 -15.63 0.48
CA PRO A 382 -5.01 -16.56 -0.15
C PRO A 382 -6.44 -16.00 -0.26
N LEU A 383 -6.66 -14.99 -1.10
CA LEU A 383 -8.01 -14.58 -1.47
C LEU A 383 -8.68 -15.67 -2.30
N GLY A 384 -10.00 -15.82 -2.13
CA GLY A 384 -10.80 -16.76 -2.92
C GLY A 384 -10.90 -16.32 -4.39
N PRO A 385 -10.72 -17.24 -5.36
CA PRO A 385 -11.01 -16.95 -6.76
C PRO A 385 -12.51 -16.63 -6.92
N HIS A 386 -12.85 -15.69 -7.80
CA HIS A 386 -14.21 -15.20 -8.08
C HIS A 386 -14.89 -14.44 -6.93
N GLU A 387 -14.33 -14.43 -5.72
CA GLU A 387 -14.84 -13.65 -4.61
C GLU A 387 -14.54 -12.15 -4.81
N VAL A 388 -15.52 -11.31 -4.54
CA VAL A 388 -15.33 -9.86 -4.48
C VAL A 388 -15.08 -9.47 -3.03
N TYR A 389 -13.95 -8.82 -2.81
CA TYR A 389 -13.61 -8.26 -1.51
C TYR A 389 -13.73 -6.74 -1.57
N VAL A 390 -13.94 -6.14 -0.41
CA VAL A 390 -13.80 -4.69 -0.23
C VAL A 390 -12.64 -4.45 0.73
N ASN A 391 -11.62 -3.74 0.26
CA ASN A 391 -10.59 -3.22 1.14
C ASN A 391 -11.15 -2.03 1.91
N PHE A 392 -11.08 -2.10 3.23
CA PHE A 392 -11.36 -0.98 4.13
C PHE A 392 -10.04 -0.42 4.66
N GLY A 393 -9.71 0.79 4.19
CA GLY A 393 -8.51 1.53 4.59
C GLY A 393 -8.85 2.63 5.59
N PHE A 394 -8.11 2.67 6.70
CA PHE A 394 -8.31 3.68 7.75
C PHE A 394 -6.98 4.05 8.40
N TRP A 395 -6.74 5.36 8.52
CA TRP A 395 -5.47 5.90 9.00
C TRP A 395 -5.72 7.04 9.98
N GLY A 396 -5.38 6.80 11.23
CA GLY A 396 -5.58 7.79 12.28
C GLY A 396 -5.14 7.31 13.66
N THR A 397 -5.61 8.01 14.68
CA THR A 397 -5.39 7.64 16.08
C THR A 397 -6.71 7.69 16.84
N VAL A 398 -6.91 6.76 17.77
CA VAL A 398 -8.10 6.66 18.62
C VAL A 398 -7.69 6.79 20.08
N ALA A 399 -8.49 7.48 20.90
CA ALA A 399 -8.25 7.57 22.33
C ALA A 399 -8.44 6.19 22.98
N LEU A 400 -7.45 5.75 23.75
CA LEU A 400 -7.55 4.48 24.49
C LEU A 400 -8.52 4.63 25.66
N PRO A 401 -9.40 3.64 25.90
CA PRO A 401 -10.19 3.58 27.10
C PRO A 401 -9.29 3.45 28.34
N PRO A 402 -9.71 3.93 29.50
CA PRO A 402 -8.96 3.79 30.74
C PRO A 402 -8.56 2.33 31.01
N GLY A 403 -7.28 2.11 31.33
CA GLY A 403 -6.74 0.78 31.64
C GLY A 403 -6.43 -0.12 30.42
N ARG A 404 -6.66 0.36 29.21
CA ARG A 404 -6.28 -0.38 27.98
C ARG A 404 -4.88 0.01 27.52
N ALA A 405 -4.13 -0.98 27.03
CA ALA A 405 -2.79 -0.81 26.49
C ALA A 405 -2.83 -0.62 24.96
N ASP A 406 -1.72 -0.13 24.40
CA ASP A 406 -1.51 -0.05 22.94
C ASP A 406 -1.72 -1.42 22.26
N GLY A 407 -2.36 -1.41 21.12
CA GLY A 407 -2.79 -2.60 20.39
C GLY A 407 -4.22 -3.07 20.71
N TYR A 408 -4.95 -2.38 21.58
CA TYR A 408 -6.32 -2.75 21.93
C TYR A 408 -7.25 -2.71 20.69
N TYR A 409 -7.31 -1.57 20.01
CA TYR A 409 -8.17 -1.44 18.83
C TYR A 409 -7.66 -2.22 17.62
N ASN A 410 -6.33 -2.29 17.45
CA ASN A 410 -5.76 -3.05 16.34
C ASN A 410 -6.09 -4.54 16.46
N ARG A 411 -6.02 -5.14 17.65
CA ARG A 411 -6.42 -6.54 17.89
C ARG A 411 -7.91 -6.74 17.68
N LEU A 412 -8.73 -5.80 18.17
CA LEU A 412 -10.17 -5.87 18.00
C LEU A 412 -10.56 -5.92 16.52
N VAL A 413 -9.88 -5.15 15.69
CA VAL A 413 -10.08 -5.18 14.24
C VAL A 413 -9.55 -6.50 13.65
N GLU A 414 -8.37 -6.96 14.03
CA GLU A 414 -7.79 -8.23 13.56
C GLU A 414 -8.70 -9.42 13.90
N ASP A 415 -9.29 -9.44 15.10
CA ASP A 415 -10.24 -10.47 15.54
C ASP A 415 -11.52 -10.45 14.70
N GLU A 416 -12.05 -9.25 14.39
CA GLU A 416 -13.26 -9.13 13.59
C GLU A 416 -13.03 -9.51 12.13
N VAL A 417 -11.92 -9.07 11.56
CA VAL A 417 -11.50 -9.48 10.20
C VAL A 417 -11.46 -11.01 10.09
N ALA A 418 -10.99 -11.67 11.16
CA ALA A 418 -10.94 -13.11 11.23
C ALA A 418 -12.31 -13.79 11.21
N LYS A 419 -13.28 -13.24 11.95
CA LYS A 419 -14.66 -13.76 12.02
C LYS A 419 -15.41 -13.57 10.72
N LEU A 420 -15.02 -12.56 9.94
CA LEU A 420 -15.64 -12.21 8.68
C LEU A 420 -14.93 -12.84 7.45
N ASP A 421 -14.06 -13.82 7.68
CA ASP A 421 -13.26 -14.50 6.65
C ASP A 421 -12.43 -13.53 5.80
N GLY A 422 -12.02 -12.42 6.42
CA GLY A 422 -11.22 -11.39 5.80
C GLY A 422 -9.73 -11.59 5.96
N HIS A 423 -8.97 -10.72 5.30
CA HIS A 423 -7.51 -10.67 5.36
C HIS A 423 -7.05 -9.27 5.77
N LYS A 424 -5.81 -9.17 6.27
CA LYS A 424 -5.19 -7.89 6.59
C LYS A 424 -3.91 -7.72 5.81
N SER A 425 -3.73 -6.56 5.20
CA SER A 425 -2.45 -6.15 4.60
C SER A 425 -1.36 -5.95 5.68
N LEU A 426 -0.18 -6.54 5.48
CA LEU A 426 0.90 -6.58 6.48
C LEU A 426 1.82 -5.34 6.47
N TYR A 427 1.47 -4.26 5.78
CA TYR A 427 2.30 -3.04 5.73
C TYR A 427 2.29 -2.24 7.05
N SER A 428 1.31 -2.49 7.90
CA SER A 428 1.15 -1.85 9.20
C SER A 428 1.47 -2.79 10.36
N THR A 429 1.48 -2.26 11.59
CA THR A 429 1.69 -3.05 12.80
C THR A 429 0.62 -4.14 12.93
N SER A 430 1.05 -5.38 13.18
CA SER A 430 0.18 -6.53 13.40
C SER A 430 0.38 -7.10 14.81
N PHE A 431 -0.66 -7.71 15.36
CA PHE A 431 -0.70 -8.17 16.76
C PHE A 431 -0.99 -9.67 16.90
N TYR A 432 -1.03 -10.42 15.81
CA TYR A 432 -1.25 -11.85 15.80
C TYR A 432 -0.24 -12.62 16.66
N ALA A 433 -0.68 -13.71 17.30
CA ALA A 433 0.22 -14.75 17.80
C ALA A 433 0.88 -15.46 16.61
N GLU A 434 2.07 -16.07 16.82
CA GLU A 434 2.86 -16.63 15.72
C GLU A 434 2.16 -17.78 14.99
N ASP A 435 1.51 -18.66 15.74
CA ASP A 435 0.74 -19.79 15.21
C ASP A 435 -0.48 -19.31 14.42
N GLU A 436 -1.18 -18.32 14.91
CA GLU A 436 -2.30 -17.68 14.21
C GLU A 436 -1.83 -16.98 12.92
N PHE A 437 -0.75 -16.22 12.99
CA PHE A 437 -0.17 -15.54 11.83
C PHE A 437 0.11 -16.51 10.70
N TYR A 438 0.82 -17.62 11.00
CA TYR A 438 1.17 -18.59 9.96
C TYR A 438 -0.01 -19.46 9.48
N ARG A 439 -1.07 -19.58 10.26
CA ARG A 439 -2.34 -20.14 9.74
C ARG A 439 -3.00 -19.24 8.71
N ARG A 440 -3.00 -17.92 8.94
CA ARG A 440 -3.63 -16.92 8.04
C ARG A 440 -2.85 -16.69 6.76
N TYR A 441 -1.54 -16.64 6.85
CA TYR A 441 -0.63 -16.33 5.75
C TYR A 441 0.10 -17.56 5.22
N ASN A 442 -0.50 -18.73 5.33
CA ASN A 442 -0.03 -20.02 4.81
C ASN A 442 1.44 -20.32 5.16
N GLY A 443 1.71 -20.50 6.42
CA GLY A 443 3.05 -20.83 6.93
C GLY A 443 3.67 -22.04 6.25
N THR A 444 2.88 -23.06 5.88
CA THR A 444 3.40 -24.24 5.17
C THR A 444 4.04 -23.87 3.84
N ALA A 445 3.35 -23.07 3.02
CA ALA A 445 3.90 -22.58 1.76
C ALA A 445 5.10 -21.65 2.00
N TYR A 446 4.99 -20.74 2.98
CA TYR A 446 6.06 -19.83 3.33
C TYR A 446 7.35 -20.55 3.73
N PHE A 447 7.29 -21.50 4.66
CA PHE A 447 8.48 -22.22 5.13
C PHE A 447 9.12 -23.11 4.06
N LYS A 448 8.31 -23.69 3.16
CA LYS A 448 8.83 -24.41 1.99
C LYS A 448 9.66 -23.49 1.09
N LEU A 449 9.14 -22.31 0.75
CA LEU A 449 9.85 -21.31 -0.04
C LEU A 449 11.07 -20.75 0.70
N LYS A 450 10.92 -20.46 1.99
CA LYS A 450 12.02 -19.96 2.83
C LYS A 450 13.19 -20.94 2.85
N HIS A 451 12.93 -22.22 2.99
CA HIS A 451 13.96 -23.27 2.95
C HIS A 451 14.63 -23.34 1.56
N ALA A 452 13.85 -23.26 0.48
CA ALA A 452 14.36 -23.38 -0.90
C ALA A 452 15.21 -22.17 -1.35
N TYR A 453 14.88 -20.95 -0.87
CA TYR A 453 15.47 -19.70 -1.37
C TYR A 453 16.24 -18.89 -0.31
N ASP A 454 16.22 -19.30 0.95
CA ASP A 454 16.98 -18.70 2.05
C ASP A 454 17.26 -19.73 3.15
N GLY A 455 17.75 -20.90 2.77
CA GLY A 455 18.00 -22.02 3.70
C GLY A 455 18.98 -21.71 4.82
N GLU A 456 19.88 -20.74 4.62
CA GLU A 456 20.82 -20.24 5.64
C GLU A 456 20.22 -19.18 6.57
N GLY A 457 19.00 -18.71 6.31
CA GLY A 457 18.33 -17.71 7.13
C GLY A 457 18.96 -16.33 7.09
N ARG A 458 19.52 -15.91 5.95
CA ARG A 458 20.16 -14.61 5.77
C ARG A 458 19.17 -13.44 5.76
N LEU A 459 17.90 -13.71 5.44
CA LEU A 459 16.80 -12.75 5.49
C LEU A 459 15.95 -12.99 6.73
N LEU A 460 15.36 -11.92 7.28
CA LEU A 460 14.45 -12.06 8.42
C LEU A 460 13.22 -12.92 8.06
N GLY A 461 12.62 -13.57 9.04
CA GLY A 461 11.35 -14.25 8.89
C GLY A 461 10.17 -13.28 8.72
N LEU A 462 9.08 -13.75 8.08
CA LEU A 462 7.91 -12.91 7.80
C LEU A 462 7.25 -12.41 9.10
N TYR A 463 7.06 -13.28 10.08
CA TYR A 463 6.51 -12.92 11.39
C TYR A 463 7.40 -11.92 12.13
N GLU A 464 8.71 -12.15 12.15
CA GLU A 464 9.67 -11.26 12.79
C GLU A 464 9.61 -9.85 12.19
N LYS A 465 9.49 -9.78 10.87
CA LYS A 465 9.45 -8.52 10.13
C LYS A 465 8.12 -7.80 10.26
N CYS A 466 7.00 -8.53 10.18
CA CYS A 466 5.66 -7.93 10.13
C CYS A 466 5.02 -7.75 11.51
N VAL A 467 5.31 -8.62 12.46
CA VAL A 467 4.72 -8.60 13.81
C VAL A 467 5.71 -8.12 14.86
N ARG A 468 6.95 -8.66 14.86
CA ARG A 468 7.96 -8.27 15.87
C ARG A 468 8.69 -6.97 15.53
N GLY A 469 8.57 -6.44 14.29
CA GLY A 469 9.16 -5.16 13.88
C GLY A 469 10.69 -5.14 13.81
N ARG A 470 11.33 -6.28 13.59
CA ARG A 470 12.79 -6.44 13.56
C ARG A 470 13.42 -6.05 12.22
#